data_84de7eb02ee4c0a10be304e51aef590f
#
_entry.id   84de7eb02ee4c0a10be304e51aef590f
#
_cell.length_a   1.000
_cell.length_b   1.000
_cell.length_c   1.000
_cell.angle_alpha   90.00
_cell.angle_beta   90.00
_cell.angle_gamma   90.00
#
_symmetry.space_group_name_H-M   'P 1'
#
loop_
_entity.id
_entity.type
_entity.pdbx_description
1 polymer ?
#
loop_
_entity_poly.entity_id
_entity_poly.type
_entity_poly.pdbx_seq_one_letter_code
_entity_poly.pdbx_strand_id
1 'polypeptide(L)'
;FEPKAPFNFIVDEENLKVVKQEDFQLKLHIAGNSIPSMVYIEMDGNLFNLPKDNASEYHFLFKNVVSERTFRFSANGFYSKNYTLEVLPKPAIINFELLLSPPKYTGLKTENLTNIGDLNIPEGSRINWTFDVKNTDRLFLEIGDERYLAKPITDDKMAFNYRFKRAEFYQIITENNFQISDSITYHVNIIPDAYPIINVEQEIDSISEKIFFSGLAKDDYKITRLEFCYQIKKKDSTIIKVSDITIEKSTQQQFFHQIDFSLLHLDLSDKFTYYFKAWDNDGVNGSKFTKSQLFNFNVPNAENLNNQLEKEENKIKSELQKSIDLAKEIKEDIKTINKDLLEKKKLGWEEKKKVEELIEKQKALQNQMEQLKEKNSAKQKKQEQYKKVSPDLLEKQKQLEKLFDEVLDEETKKLLEEMQKMMEEMNKENLKEMLDKMEQNDADLEKELDRNLELFKQLEFEQKLE
;
A
#
# COMPACT_ATOMS: atom_id res chain seq x y z
N PHE A 1 82.86 -53.17 -9.14
CA PHE A 1 81.94 -53.55 -8.06
C PHE A 1 81.51 -52.26 -7.36
N GLU A 2 80.29 -51.81 -7.59
CA GLU A 2 79.69 -50.73 -6.79
C GLU A 2 79.31 -51.35 -5.42
N PRO A 3 79.75 -50.78 -4.32
CA PRO A 3 79.38 -51.31 -2.99
C PRO A 3 77.86 -51.18 -2.79
N LYS A 4 77.22 -52.28 -2.42
CA LYS A 4 75.84 -52.28 -2.03
C LYS A 4 75.60 -51.40 -0.80
N ALA A 5 74.63 -50.56 -0.79
CA ALA A 5 74.24 -49.73 0.35
C ALA A 5 73.90 -50.67 1.54
N PRO A 6 74.38 -50.39 2.76
CA PRO A 6 74.00 -51.16 3.96
C PRO A 6 72.59 -50.84 4.48
N PHE A 7 71.82 -50.05 3.76
CA PHE A 7 70.43 -49.64 4.11
C PHE A 7 69.66 -49.44 2.81
N ASN A 8 68.30 -49.40 2.92
CA ASN A 8 67.37 -49.16 1.90
C ASN A 8 66.52 -47.92 2.22
N PHE A 9 66.26 -47.08 1.21
CA PHE A 9 65.29 -45.98 1.27
C PHE A 9 63.87 -46.52 0.92
N ILE A 10 62.94 -46.38 1.87
CA ILE A 10 61.59 -46.88 1.71
C ILE A 10 60.62 -45.68 1.77
N VAL A 11 59.87 -45.47 0.70
CA VAL A 11 58.85 -44.41 0.52
C VAL A 11 57.55 -45.10 0.10
N ASP A 12 56.43 -44.59 0.57
CA ASP A 12 55.15 -45.00 0.06
C ASP A 12 54.89 -44.35 -1.30
N GLU A 13 55.27 -45.12 -2.35
CA GLU A 13 55.22 -44.63 -3.72
C GLU A 13 53.79 -44.44 -4.25
N GLU A 14 52.80 -45.18 -3.75
CA GLU A 14 51.39 -45.08 -4.11
C GLU A 14 50.77 -43.74 -3.69
N ASN A 15 51.30 -43.20 -2.61
CA ASN A 15 50.82 -41.95 -2.03
C ASN A 15 51.68 -40.72 -2.36
N LEU A 16 52.61 -40.82 -3.32
CA LEU A 16 53.38 -39.68 -3.84
C LEU A 16 52.51 -38.78 -4.76
N LYS A 17 51.38 -38.28 -4.20
CA LYS A 17 50.41 -37.44 -4.93
C LYS A 17 50.01 -36.26 -4.01
N VAL A 18 49.93 -35.09 -4.60
CA VAL A 18 49.51 -33.87 -3.92
C VAL A 18 48.54 -33.07 -4.76
N VAL A 19 47.55 -32.46 -4.16
CA VAL A 19 46.69 -31.53 -4.85
C VAL A 19 47.44 -30.23 -5.16
N LYS A 20 47.25 -29.70 -6.34
CA LYS A 20 47.94 -28.47 -6.82
C LYS A 20 47.72 -27.33 -5.77
N GLN A 21 48.83 -26.63 -5.45
CA GLN A 21 48.89 -25.53 -4.48
C GLN A 21 48.74 -25.96 -3.02
N GLU A 22 48.74 -27.24 -2.71
CA GLU A 22 48.78 -27.75 -1.33
C GLU A 22 50.21 -28.12 -0.91
N ASP A 23 50.39 -28.24 0.39
CA ASP A 23 51.62 -28.74 1.02
C ASP A 23 51.60 -30.27 1.06
N PHE A 24 52.78 -30.90 0.82
CA PHE A 24 52.89 -32.32 0.92
C PHE A 24 54.02 -32.71 1.89
N GLN A 25 53.69 -33.51 2.91
CA GLN A 25 54.67 -34.03 3.87
C GLN A 25 55.14 -35.39 3.42
N LEU A 26 56.33 -35.43 2.81
CA LEU A 26 57.03 -36.67 2.46
C LEU A 26 57.56 -37.34 3.74
N LYS A 27 57.31 -38.63 3.85
CA LYS A 27 57.91 -39.49 4.93
C LYS A 27 58.84 -40.49 4.26
N LEU A 28 60.04 -40.59 4.82
CA LEU A 28 61.07 -41.58 4.43
C LEU A 28 61.41 -42.48 5.62
N HIS A 29 61.30 -43.80 5.41
CA HIS A 29 61.77 -44.78 6.32
C HIS A 29 63.08 -45.43 5.80
N ILE A 30 64.05 -45.53 6.67
CA ILE A 30 65.32 -46.21 6.31
C ILE A 30 65.43 -47.52 7.08
N ALA A 31 65.57 -48.63 6.36
CA ALA A 31 65.75 -50.00 6.95
C ALA A 31 67.07 -50.56 6.52
N GLY A 32 67.86 -51.15 7.48
CA GLY A 32 69.13 -51.76 7.19
C GLY A 32 70.03 -51.94 8.46
N ASN A 33 71.22 -52.45 8.27
CA ASN A 33 72.11 -52.70 9.35
C ASN A 33 72.87 -51.47 9.86
N SER A 34 72.86 -50.36 9.10
CA SER A 34 73.53 -49.12 9.51
C SER A 34 72.64 -47.92 9.03
N ILE A 35 71.95 -47.28 9.99
CA ILE A 35 71.09 -46.13 9.68
C ILE A 35 71.94 -44.85 9.61
N PRO A 36 71.97 -44.10 8.51
CA PRO A 36 72.73 -42.86 8.40
C PRO A 36 72.28 -41.79 9.37
N SER A 37 73.19 -40.98 9.86
CA SER A 37 72.86 -39.84 10.75
C SER A 37 72.32 -38.66 10.01
N MET A 38 72.66 -38.47 8.72
CA MET A 38 72.21 -37.41 7.87
C MET A 38 71.67 -37.97 6.51
N VAL A 39 70.48 -37.52 6.11
CA VAL A 39 69.86 -37.90 4.84
C VAL A 39 69.48 -36.63 4.13
N TYR A 40 69.68 -36.62 2.83
CA TYR A 40 69.38 -35.50 1.96
C TYR A 40 68.38 -35.92 0.90
N ILE A 41 67.56 -35.00 0.52
CA ILE A 41 66.73 -35.04 -0.73
C ILE A 41 67.40 -34.16 -1.79
N GLU A 42 67.66 -34.73 -2.95
CA GLU A 42 68.20 -34.03 -4.11
C GLU A 42 67.04 -33.76 -5.07
N MET A 43 66.83 -32.50 -5.41
CA MET A 43 65.84 -32.06 -6.39
C MET A 43 66.36 -30.80 -7.11
N ASP A 44 66.11 -30.74 -8.40
CA ASP A 44 66.52 -29.61 -9.27
C ASP A 44 68.01 -29.26 -9.11
N GLY A 45 68.87 -30.28 -8.84
CA GLY A 45 70.34 -30.14 -8.65
C GLY A 45 70.72 -29.60 -7.25
N ASN A 46 69.83 -29.41 -6.35
CA ASN A 46 70.05 -28.92 -4.98
C ASN A 46 69.82 -30.04 -3.96
N LEU A 47 70.65 -30.06 -2.89
CA LEU A 47 70.55 -30.99 -1.78
C LEU A 47 69.92 -30.28 -0.59
N PHE A 48 68.85 -30.86 -0.04
CA PHE A 48 68.20 -30.40 1.18
C PHE A 48 68.29 -31.47 2.25
N ASN A 49 68.67 -31.10 3.47
CA ASN A 49 68.68 -32.00 4.60
C ASN A 49 67.28 -32.41 5.03
N LEU A 50 67.04 -33.71 5.27
CA LEU A 50 65.81 -34.22 5.86
C LEU A 50 65.89 -34.18 7.38
N PRO A 51 65.00 -33.44 8.05
CA PRO A 51 64.84 -33.54 9.48
C PRO A 51 64.52 -34.98 9.90
N LYS A 52 65.08 -35.38 10.99
CA LYS A 52 64.92 -36.73 11.57
C LYS A 52 63.82 -36.71 12.61
N ASP A 53 62.82 -37.57 12.48
CA ASP A 53 61.72 -37.72 13.44
C ASP A 53 62.06 -38.72 14.54
N ASN A 54 62.73 -39.87 14.19
CA ASN A 54 63.15 -40.90 15.11
C ASN A 54 64.34 -41.63 14.55
N ALA A 55 64.69 -42.82 15.13
CA ALA A 55 65.90 -43.57 14.75
C ALA A 55 65.99 -43.87 13.24
N SER A 56 64.89 -44.11 12.54
CA SER A 56 64.84 -44.57 11.15
C SER A 56 63.91 -43.78 10.25
N GLU A 57 63.22 -42.73 10.76
CA GLU A 57 62.26 -41.96 10.03
C GLU A 57 62.70 -40.50 9.82
N TYR A 58 62.47 -40.00 8.65
CA TYR A 58 62.81 -38.66 8.19
C TYR A 58 61.61 -38.07 7.44
N HIS A 59 61.51 -36.76 7.43
CA HIS A 59 60.47 -36.10 6.66
C HIS A 59 61.01 -34.94 5.86
N PHE A 60 60.23 -34.54 4.80
CA PHE A 60 60.46 -33.33 4.03
C PHE A 60 59.10 -32.67 3.70
N LEU A 61 59.01 -31.37 3.87
CA LEU A 61 57.79 -30.62 3.55
C LEU A 61 57.95 -29.88 2.23
N PHE A 62 57.25 -30.35 1.21
CA PHE A 62 57.07 -29.62 -0.01
C PHE A 62 55.95 -28.59 0.23
N LYS A 63 56.26 -27.29 0.07
CA LYS A 63 55.27 -26.21 0.28
C LYS A 63 54.70 -25.75 -1.06
N ASN A 64 53.38 -25.52 -1.10
CA ASN A 64 52.66 -24.94 -2.27
C ASN A 64 53.10 -25.58 -3.57
N VAL A 65 52.87 -26.86 -3.74
CA VAL A 65 53.35 -27.62 -4.90
C VAL A 65 52.49 -27.27 -6.12
N VAL A 66 53.10 -26.63 -7.11
CA VAL A 66 52.42 -26.15 -8.34
C VAL A 66 52.67 -26.99 -9.60
N SER A 67 53.73 -27.81 -9.59
CA SER A 67 54.11 -28.68 -10.70
C SER A 67 54.80 -29.94 -10.16
N GLU A 68 54.80 -31.02 -10.97
CA GLU A 68 55.51 -32.26 -10.64
C GLU A 68 56.93 -32.00 -10.22
N ARG A 69 57.42 -32.80 -9.24
CA ARG A 69 58.78 -32.72 -8.71
C ARG A 69 59.42 -34.09 -8.75
N THR A 70 60.54 -34.20 -9.47
CA THR A 70 61.36 -35.38 -9.40
C THR A 70 62.49 -35.18 -8.39
N PHE A 71 62.68 -36.15 -7.52
CA PHE A 71 63.66 -36.12 -6.44
C PHE A 71 64.27 -37.51 -6.20
N ARG A 72 65.42 -37.53 -5.57
CA ARG A 72 66.03 -38.76 -5.04
C ARG A 72 66.63 -38.52 -3.66
N PHE A 73 66.81 -39.55 -2.90
CA PHE A 73 67.46 -39.46 -1.62
C PHE A 73 68.97 -39.76 -1.74
N SER A 74 69.78 -39.17 -0.86
CA SER A 74 71.21 -39.37 -0.77
C SER A 74 71.60 -39.46 0.68
N ALA A 75 72.43 -40.50 1.04
CA ALA A 75 73.00 -40.65 2.40
C ALA A 75 74.27 -41.46 2.27
N ASN A 76 75.32 -41.03 3.00
CA ASN A 76 76.62 -41.68 3.03
C ASN A 76 77.22 -42.09 1.70
N GLY A 77 77.00 -41.27 0.63
CA GLY A 77 77.49 -41.52 -0.75
C GLY A 77 76.61 -42.49 -1.58
N PHE A 78 75.51 -43.00 -1.02
CA PHE A 78 74.58 -43.84 -1.76
C PHE A 78 73.32 -43.03 -2.18
N TYR A 79 72.71 -43.36 -3.29
CA TYR A 79 71.54 -42.71 -3.88
C TYR A 79 70.40 -43.72 -3.99
N SER A 80 69.19 -43.23 -3.80
CA SER A 80 67.98 -43.96 -4.15
C SER A 80 67.70 -43.90 -5.65
N LYS A 81 66.69 -44.62 -6.13
CA LYS A 81 66.06 -44.35 -7.42
C LYS A 81 65.40 -42.95 -7.43
N ASN A 82 65.04 -42.47 -8.60
CA ASN A 82 64.26 -41.29 -8.71
C ASN A 82 62.79 -41.56 -8.34
N TYR A 83 62.21 -40.67 -7.59
CA TYR A 83 60.79 -40.62 -7.24
C TYR A 83 60.20 -39.38 -7.88
N THR A 84 58.89 -39.43 -8.20
CA THR A 84 58.15 -38.29 -8.73
C THR A 84 56.97 -38.03 -7.83
N LEU A 85 56.85 -36.80 -7.33
CA LEU A 85 55.65 -36.29 -6.66
C LEU A 85 54.70 -35.80 -7.76
N GLU A 86 53.63 -36.55 -7.99
CA GLU A 86 52.58 -36.24 -8.95
C GLU A 86 51.69 -35.13 -8.42
N VAL A 87 51.36 -34.14 -9.27
CA VAL A 87 50.46 -33.05 -8.92
C VAL A 87 49.08 -33.26 -9.55
N LEU A 88 48.09 -33.48 -8.67
CA LEU A 88 46.72 -33.67 -9.07
C LEU A 88 46.06 -32.31 -9.34
N PRO A 89 45.33 -32.16 -10.42
CA PRO A 89 44.65 -30.92 -10.73
C PRO A 89 43.52 -30.62 -9.73
N LYS A 90 43.47 -29.38 -9.22
CA LYS A 90 42.37 -28.91 -8.37
C LYS A 90 41.21 -28.46 -9.27
N PRO A 91 39.96 -28.94 -9.00
CA PRO A 91 38.78 -28.43 -9.69
C PRO A 91 38.51 -26.98 -9.29
N ALA A 92 38.05 -26.15 -10.23
CA ALA A 92 37.81 -24.74 -9.97
C ALA A 92 36.72 -24.17 -10.84
N ILE A 93 35.98 -23.19 -10.33
CA ILE A 93 35.12 -22.29 -11.06
C ILE A 93 35.97 -21.10 -11.47
N ILE A 94 36.06 -20.84 -12.76
CA ILE A 94 36.81 -19.70 -13.32
C ILE A 94 35.94 -18.45 -13.31
N ASN A 95 34.69 -18.62 -13.72
CA ASN A 95 33.70 -17.57 -13.82
C ASN A 95 32.30 -18.19 -13.71
N PHE A 96 31.33 -17.44 -13.26
CA PHE A 96 29.93 -17.81 -13.41
C PHE A 96 29.05 -16.61 -13.72
N GLU A 97 28.08 -16.84 -14.56
CA GLU A 97 27.03 -15.90 -14.88
C GLU A 97 25.70 -16.44 -14.38
N LEU A 98 24.84 -15.56 -13.88
CA LEU A 98 23.49 -15.91 -13.52
C LEU A 98 22.49 -14.95 -14.16
N LEU A 99 21.46 -15.52 -14.78
CA LEU A 99 20.31 -14.81 -15.31
C LEU A 99 19.21 -14.88 -14.25
N LEU A 100 19.01 -13.76 -13.57
CA LEU A 100 17.92 -13.57 -12.58
C LEU A 100 16.64 -13.20 -13.33
N SER A 101 15.61 -14.02 -13.18
CA SER A 101 14.28 -13.80 -13.76
C SER A 101 13.23 -13.68 -12.63
N PRO A 102 12.86 -12.46 -12.22
CA PRO A 102 11.80 -12.24 -11.27
C PRO A 102 10.45 -12.77 -11.77
N PRO A 103 9.48 -13.07 -10.87
CA PRO A 103 8.14 -13.45 -11.27
C PRO A 103 7.47 -12.37 -12.14
N LYS A 104 6.72 -12.76 -13.16
CA LYS A 104 6.12 -11.83 -14.12
C LYS A 104 5.20 -10.77 -13.51
N TYR A 105 4.55 -11.11 -12.40
CA TYR A 105 3.61 -10.20 -11.76
C TYR A 105 4.30 -8.97 -11.14
N THR A 106 5.60 -9.08 -10.78
CA THR A 106 6.37 -7.97 -10.22
C THR A 106 6.64 -6.84 -11.22
N GLY A 107 6.59 -7.16 -12.53
CA GLY A 107 6.94 -6.22 -13.59
C GLY A 107 8.45 -5.90 -13.67
N LEU A 108 9.27 -6.53 -12.82
CA LEU A 108 10.72 -6.34 -12.83
C LEU A 108 11.35 -7.01 -14.05
N LYS A 109 12.44 -6.43 -14.52
CA LYS A 109 13.20 -6.98 -15.68
C LYS A 109 14.15 -8.09 -15.24
N THR A 110 14.50 -8.94 -16.17
CA THR A 110 15.58 -9.92 -16.01
C THR A 110 16.93 -9.20 -15.94
N GLU A 111 17.82 -9.71 -15.09
CA GLU A 111 19.16 -9.16 -14.89
C GLU A 111 20.21 -10.23 -15.09
N ASN A 112 21.32 -9.85 -15.74
CA ASN A 112 22.54 -10.68 -15.83
C ASN A 112 23.53 -10.19 -14.79
N LEU A 113 23.99 -11.12 -13.93
CA LEU A 113 24.98 -10.86 -12.91
C LEU A 113 26.17 -11.79 -13.13
N THR A 114 27.39 -11.28 -12.97
CA THR A 114 28.62 -12.03 -13.18
C THR A 114 29.42 -12.08 -11.87
N ASN A 115 29.76 -13.29 -11.42
CA ASN A 115 30.52 -13.54 -10.20
C ASN A 115 29.89 -12.94 -8.92
N ILE A 116 28.57 -12.76 -8.92
CA ILE A 116 27.79 -12.33 -7.76
C ILE A 116 26.96 -13.52 -7.29
N GLY A 117 27.26 -14.04 -6.12
CA GLY A 117 26.56 -15.20 -5.57
C GLY A 117 25.56 -14.85 -4.49
N ASP A 118 25.85 -13.82 -3.67
CA ASP A 118 24.88 -13.32 -2.68
C ASP A 118 23.79 -12.47 -3.35
N LEU A 119 22.54 -12.83 -3.13
CA LEU A 119 21.41 -12.27 -3.85
C LEU A 119 20.33 -11.77 -2.91
N ASN A 120 19.67 -10.68 -3.31
CA ASN A 120 18.45 -10.16 -2.69
C ASN A 120 17.37 -10.07 -3.77
N ILE A 121 16.43 -11.02 -3.79
CA ILE A 121 15.52 -11.26 -4.91
C ILE A 121 14.07 -11.42 -4.46
N PRO A 122 13.08 -11.04 -5.30
CA PRO A 122 11.67 -11.30 -5.03
C PRO A 122 11.36 -12.79 -4.87
N GLU A 123 10.43 -13.11 -3.99
CA GLU A 123 9.94 -14.47 -3.80
C GLU A 123 9.49 -15.10 -5.13
N GLY A 124 9.91 -16.35 -5.37
CA GLY A 124 9.56 -17.07 -6.59
C GLY A 124 10.41 -16.74 -7.81
N SER A 125 11.48 -15.94 -7.66
CA SER A 125 12.44 -15.67 -8.73
C SER A 125 13.13 -16.95 -9.18
N ARG A 126 13.37 -17.03 -10.48
CA ARG A 126 14.13 -18.12 -11.09
C ARG A 126 15.54 -17.62 -11.43
N ILE A 127 16.54 -18.43 -11.10
CA ILE A 127 17.93 -18.18 -11.42
C ILE A 127 18.40 -19.27 -12.38
N ASN A 128 19.05 -18.86 -13.46
CA ASN A 128 19.76 -19.76 -14.37
C ASN A 128 21.24 -19.42 -14.28
N TRP A 129 22.04 -20.35 -13.79
CA TRP A 129 23.51 -20.24 -13.73
C TRP A 129 24.15 -20.86 -14.97
N THR A 130 25.22 -20.24 -15.40
CA THR A 130 26.20 -20.81 -16.33
C THR A 130 27.56 -20.67 -15.70
N PHE A 131 28.24 -21.78 -15.50
CA PHE A 131 29.56 -21.86 -14.85
C PHE A 131 30.63 -22.18 -15.91
N ASP A 132 31.68 -21.39 -15.92
CA ASP A 132 32.93 -21.74 -16.62
C ASP A 132 33.83 -22.45 -15.61
N VAL A 133 34.19 -23.70 -15.91
CA VAL A 133 34.91 -24.56 -14.97
C VAL A 133 36.24 -25.04 -15.56
N LYS A 134 37.14 -25.43 -14.68
CA LYS A 134 38.43 -26.01 -15.07
C LYS A 134 38.74 -27.22 -14.21
N ASN A 135 39.23 -28.30 -14.82
CA ASN A 135 39.57 -29.57 -14.16
C ASN A 135 38.38 -30.12 -13.29
N THR A 136 37.14 -29.89 -13.78
CA THR A 136 35.93 -30.22 -13.05
C THR A 136 35.08 -31.17 -13.89
N ASP A 137 34.79 -32.34 -13.39
CA ASP A 137 33.99 -33.35 -14.10
C ASP A 137 32.53 -33.28 -13.67
N ARG A 138 32.27 -32.87 -12.43
CA ARG A 138 30.95 -32.73 -11.85
C ARG A 138 30.83 -31.42 -11.06
N LEU A 139 29.69 -30.74 -11.19
CA LEU A 139 29.36 -29.57 -10.40
C LEU A 139 28.00 -29.80 -9.71
N PHE A 140 27.96 -29.63 -8.42
CA PHE A 140 26.74 -29.74 -7.63
C PHE A 140 26.36 -28.39 -7.02
N LEU A 141 25.07 -28.18 -6.87
CA LEU A 141 24.53 -27.12 -6.01
C LEU A 141 23.81 -27.80 -4.84
N GLU A 142 24.23 -27.51 -3.62
CA GLU A 142 23.50 -27.87 -2.41
C GLU A 142 22.66 -26.66 -1.99
N ILE A 143 21.35 -26.83 -1.91
CA ILE A 143 20.38 -25.76 -1.56
C ILE A 143 19.52 -26.32 -0.42
N GLY A 144 19.65 -25.74 0.77
CA GLY A 144 19.10 -26.34 1.97
C GLY A 144 19.69 -27.74 2.19
N ASP A 145 18.84 -28.76 2.32
CA ASP A 145 19.22 -30.16 2.53
C ASP A 145 19.32 -30.98 1.23
N GLU A 146 19.11 -30.35 0.07
CA GLU A 146 19.06 -31.04 -1.22
C GLU A 146 20.30 -30.76 -2.07
N ARG A 147 20.82 -31.80 -2.72
CA ARG A 147 21.97 -31.73 -3.64
C ARG A 147 21.55 -31.98 -5.07
N TYR A 148 21.86 -31.05 -5.95
CA TYR A 148 21.51 -31.07 -7.35
C TYR A 148 22.74 -31.12 -8.24
N LEU A 149 22.72 -31.96 -9.27
CA LEU A 149 23.78 -32.02 -10.28
C LEU A 149 23.52 -31.00 -11.41
N ALA A 150 24.50 -30.17 -11.69
CA ALA A 150 24.48 -29.28 -12.84
C ALA A 150 24.59 -30.05 -14.15
N LYS A 151 23.99 -29.55 -15.23
CA LYS A 151 24.02 -30.15 -16.56
C LYS A 151 25.22 -29.63 -17.33
N PRO A 152 26.05 -30.52 -17.92
CA PRO A 152 27.13 -30.08 -18.80
C PRO A 152 26.54 -29.47 -20.09
N ILE A 153 27.10 -28.33 -20.52
CA ILE A 153 26.85 -27.72 -21.82
C ILE A 153 28.02 -28.08 -22.78
N THR A 154 29.24 -27.91 -22.27
CA THR A 154 30.52 -28.32 -22.94
C THR A 154 31.43 -28.89 -21.85
N ASP A 155 32.64 -29.34 -22.22
CA ASP A 155 33.61 -29.88 -21.25
C ASP A 155 34.04 -28.88 -20.16
N ASP A 156 33.97 -27.58 -20.49
CA ASP A 156 34.36 -26.47 -19.62
C ASP A 156 33.18 -25.60 -19.14
N LYS A 157 31.92 -25.96 -19.52
CA LYS A 157 30.74 -25.20 -19.16
C LYS A 157 29.63 -26.08 -18.61
N MET A 158 29.06 -25.64 -17.48
CA MET A 158 27.93 -26.29 -16.82
C MET A 158 26.79 -25.33 -16.54
N ALA A 159 25.55 -25.82 -16.57
CA ALA A 159 24.37 -25.01 -16.30
C ALA A 159 23.49 -25.64 -15.23
N PHE A 160 22.84 -24.75 -14.49
CA PHE A 160 21.85 -25.13 -13.48
C PHE A 160 20.73 -24.09 -13.45
N ASN A 161 19.53 -24.50 -13.04
CA ASN A 161 18.44 -23.56 -12.79
C ASN A 161 17.68 -23.95 -11.52
N TYR A 162 17.25 -22.93 -10.77
CA TYR A 162 16.46 -23.11 -9.57
C TYR A 162 15.49 -21.95 -9.36
N ARG A 163 14.39 -22.21 -8.62
CA ARG A 163 13.42 -21.21 -8.25
C ARG A 163 13.35 -21.07 -6.74
N PHE A 164 13.81 -19.94 -6.23
CA PHE A 164 13.82 -19.66 -4.80
C PHE A 164 12.46 -19.17 -4.31
N LYS A 165 11.94 -19.78 -3.25
CA LYS A 165 10.71 -19.39 -2.56
C LYS A 165 10.95 -18.93 -1.13
N ARG A 166 12.10 -19.23 -0.56
CA ARG A 166 12.51 -18.84 0.79
C ARG A 166 13.99 -18.48 0.82
N ALA A 167 14.39 -17.74 1.82
CA ALA A 167 15.80 -17.42 2.03
C ALA A 167 16.58 -18.68 2.41
N GLU A 168 17.69 -18.92 1.72
CA GLU A 168 18.50 -20.12 1.90
C GLU A 168 19.98 -19.84 1.60
N PHE A 169 20.85 -20.59 2.24
CA PHE A 169 22.23 -20.73 1.80
C PHE A 169 22.28 -21.74 0.66
N TYR A 170 23.16 -21.50 -0.30
CA TYR A 170 23.48 -22.48 -1.30
C TYR A 170 25.00 -22.59 -1.46
N GLN A 171 25.45 -23.81 -1.69
CA GLN A 171 26.87 -24.15 -1.87
C GLN A 171 27.07 -24.69 -3.27
N ILE A 172 28.07 -24.15 -3.96
CA ILE A 172 28.51 -24.67 -5.25
C ILE A 172 29.72 -25.54 -4.99
N ILE A 173 29.66 -26.83 -5.39
CA ILE A 173 30.69 -27.84 -5.17
C ILE A 173 31.19 -28.33 -6.51
N THR A 174 32.49 -28.22 -6.75
CA THR A 174 33.15 -28.79 -7.92
C THR A 174 33.89 -30.06 -7.53
N GLU A 175 33.79 -31.11 -8.36
CA GLU A 175 34.48 -32.38 -8.16
C GLU A 175 35.14 -32.82 -9.48
N ASN A 176 36.32 -33.49 -9.36
CA ASN A 176 36.96 -34.12 -10.49
C ASN A 176 37.05 -35.65 -10.34
N ASN A 177 37.54 -36.35 -11.34
CA ASN A 177 37.68 -37.80 -11.37
C ASN A 177 38.70 -38.34 -10.37
N PHE A 178 39.56 -37.47 -9.80
CA PHE A 178 40.49 -37.81 -8.72
C PHE A 178 39.87 -37.76 -7.32
N GLN A 179 38.54 -37.53 -7.22
CA GLN A 179 37.78 -37.34 -5.99
C GLN A 179 38.20 -36.10 -5.16
N ILE A 180 38.80 -35.13 -5.84
CA ILE A 180 39.15 -33.85 -5.27
C ILE A 180 37.97 -32.93 -5.45
N SER A 181 37.59 -32.20 -4.39
CA SER A 181 36.46 -31.24 -4.41
C SER A 181 36.91 -29.88 -3.89
N ASP A 182 36.23 -28.84 -4.37
CA ASP A 182 36.29 -27.48 -3.84
C ASP A 182 34.90 -26.91 -3.75
N SER A 183 34.65 -25.98 -2.82
CA SER A 183 33.31 -25.46 -2.61
C SER A 183 33.31 -24.00 -2.19
N ILE A 184 32.22 -23.28 -2.56
CA ILE A 184 31.99 -21.91 -2.17
C ILE A 184 30.52 -21.76 -1.78
N THR A 185 30.26 -21.04 -0.69
CA THR A 185 28.90 -20.84 -0.15
C THR A 185 28.45 -19.41 -0.33
N TYR A 186 27.20 -19.24 -0.72
CA TYR A 186 26.51 -17.98 -0.91
C TYR A 186 25.15 -17.97 -0.21
N HIS A 187 24.55 -16.80 -0.07
CA HIS A 187 23.24 -16.61 0.55
C HIS A 187 22.25 -15.95 -0.42
N VAL A 188 21.04 -16.49 -0.48
CA VAL A 188 19.92 -15.86 -1.15
C VAL A 188 18.94 -15.34 -0.12
N ASN A 189 18.78 -14.04 -0.04
CA ASN A 189 17.74 -13.39 0.72
C ASN A 189 16.50 -13.17 -0.16
N ILE A 190 15.31 -13.41 0.40
CA ILE A 190 14.04 -13.28 -0.30
C ILE A 190 13.32 -12.04 0.18
N ILE A 191 12.87 -11.23 -0.77
CA ILE A 191 11.95 -10.12 -0.56
C ILE A 191 10.54 -10.70 -0.73
N PRO A 192 9.79 -10.88 0.37
CA PRO A 192 8.43 -11.37 0.28
C PRO A 192 7.52 -10.30 -0.35
N ASP A 193 6.49 -10.75 -1.03
CA ASP A 193 5.44 -9.89 -1.55
C ASP A 193 4.58 -9.32 -0.41
N ALA A 194 4.46 -8.01 -0.33
CA ALA A 194 3.75 -7.33 0.75
C ALA A 194 2.22 -7.46 0.59
N TYR A 195 1.48 -7.22 1.68
CA TYR A 195 0.03 -7.05 1.61
C TYR A 195 -0.31 -5.64 1.14
N PRO A 196 -1.35 -5.46 0.34
CA PRO A 196 -1.80 -4.13 -0.02
C PRO A 196 -2.21 -3.31 1.21
N ILE A 197 -2.09 -1.99 1.12
CA ILE A 197 -2.51 -1.04 2.14
C ILE A 197 -3.72 -0.29 1.60
N ILE A 198 -4.76 -0.10 2.42
CA ILE A 198 -5.95 0.66 2.06
C ILE A 198 -6.33 1.61 3.19
N ASN A 199 -6.50 2.89 2.84
CA ASN A 199 -7.02 3.92 3.72
C ASN A 199 -8.30 4.50 3.09
N VAL A 200 -9.34 4.70 3.88
CA VAL A 200 -10.63 5.19 3.42
C VAL A 200 -11.15 6.22 4.40
N GLU A 201 -11.62 7.32 3.88
CA GLU A 201 -12.35 8.36 4.59
C GLU A 201 -13.79 8.36 4.13
N GLN A 202 -14.72 8.74 5.01
CA GLN A 202 -16.13 8.86 4.68
C GLN A 202 -16.67 10.23 5.05
N GLU A 203 -17.60 10.71 4.26
CA GLU A 203 -18.41 11.87 4.52
C GLU A 203 -19.89 11.48 4.39
N ILE A 204 -20.70 11.80 5.41
CA ILE A 204 -22.12 11.48 5.44
C ILE A 204 -22.90 12.76 5.14
N ASP A 205 -23.60 12.77 4.03
CA ASP A 205 -24.58 13.80 3.74
C ASP A 205 -25.96 13.37 4.28
N SER A 206 -26.32 13.98 5.39
CA SER A 206 -27.61 13.70 6.07
C SER A 206 -28.82 14.19 5.30
N ILE A 207 -28.64 15.11 4.33
CA ILE A 207 -29.72 15.70 3.54
C ILE A 207 -30.06 14.79 2.37
N SER A 208 -29.05 14.34 1.63
CA SER A 208 -29.23 13.47 0.46
C SER A 208 -29.25 11.98 0.80
N GLU A 209 -29.11 11.61 2.08
CA GLU A 209 -29.03 10.21 2.57
C GLU A 209 -27.95 9.39 1.89
N LYS A 210 -26.82 10.02 1.58
CA LYS A 210 -25.69 9.40 0.90
C LYS A 210 -24.45 9.40 1.78
N ILE A 211 -23.66 8.35 1.65
CA ILE A 211 -22.28 8.35 2.13
C ILE A 211 -21.35 8.41 0.94
N PHE A 212 -20.43 9.34 1.00
CA PHE A 212 -19.34 9.48 0.04
C PHE A 212 -18.08 8.94 0.66
N PHE A 213 -17.32 8.21 -0.13
CA PHE A 213 -16.03 7.64 0.27
C PHE A 213 -14.94 8.16 -0.64
N SER A 214 -13.84 8.57 -0.04
CA SER A 214 -12.57 8.78 -0.73
C SER A 214 -11.54 7.83 -0.14
N GLY A 215 -10.79 7.13 -0.99
CA GLY A 215 -9.83 6.17 -0.52
C GLY A 215 -8.58 6.09 -1.38
N LEU A 216 -7.53 5.55 -0.76
CA LEU A 216 -6.24 5.31 -1.38
C LEU A 216 -5.79 3.89 -1.07
N ALA A 217 -5.63 3.07 -2.10
CA ALA A 217 -5.02 1.74 -2.02
C ALA A 217 -3.61 1.77 -2.59
N LYS A 218 -2.65 1.11 -1.95
CA LYS A 218 -1.24 1.00 -2.37
C LYS A 218 -0.76 -0.42 -2.25
N ASP A 219 0.15 -0.80 -3.15
CA ASP A 219 0.80 -2.10 -3.19
C ASP A 219 2.21 -1.95 -3.75
N ASP A 220 3.13 -2.83 -3.41
CA ASP A 220 4.51 -2.80 -3.91
C ASP A 220 4.59 -3.10 -5.42
N TYR A 221 3.70 -3.94 -5.94
CA TYR A 221 3.66 -4.26 -7.37
C TYR A 221 2.39 -3.78 -8.05
N LYS A 222 1.19 -4.19 -7.59
CA LYS A 222 -0.05 -3.79 -8.27
C LYS A 222 -1.32 -4.11 -7.49
N ILE A 223 -2.22 -3.14 -7.37
CA ILE A 223 -3.62 -3.37 -7.01
C ILE A 223 -4.38 -3.92 -8.23
N THR A 224 -5.01 -5.07 -8.10
CA THR A 224 -5.74 -5.75 -9.20
C THR A 224 -7.24 -5.63 -9.10
N ARG A 225 -7.78 -5.57 -7.87
CA ARG A 225 -9.21 -5.51 -7.59
C ARG A 225 -9.47 -4.72 -6.32
N LEU A 226 -10.55 -3.95 -6.34
CA LEU A 226 -11.08 -3.22 -5.19
C LEU A 226 -12.55 -3.56 -5.03
N GLU A 227 -12.95 -3.95 -3.83
CA GLU A 227 -14.31 -4.37 -3.51
C GLU A 227 -14.89 -3.48 -2.41
N PHE A 228 -16.16 -3.10 -2.58
CA PHE A 228 -17.00 -2.59 -1.50
C PHE A 228 -17.84 -3.74 -0.94
N CYS A 229 -17.68 -4.00 0.35
CA CYS A 229 -18.36 -5.07 1.07
C CYS A 229 -19.27 -4.49 2.13
N TYR A 230 -20.53 -4.92 2.18
CA TYR A 230 -21.43 -4.52 3.25
C TYR A 230 -22.30 -5.65 3.77
N GLN A 231 -22.71 -5.47 5.00
CA GLN A 231 -23.60 -6.37 5.73
C GLN A 231 -24.72 -5.57 6.37
N ILE A 232 -25.96 -5.98 6.12
CA ILE A 232 -27.16 -5.47 6.83
C ILE A 232 -27.62 -6.57 7.76
N LYS A 233 -27.58 -6.32 9.06
CA LYS A 233 -28.10 -7.21 10.08
C LYS A 233 -29.49 -6.75 10.46
N LYS A 234 -30.51 -7.46 10.01
CA LYS A 234 -31.91 -7.33 10.38
C LYS A 234 -32.22 -8.20 11.60
N LYS A 235 -33.43 -8.06 12.17
CA LYS A 235 -33.86 -8.82 13.36
C LYS A 235 -33.71 -10.33 13.15
N ASP A 236 -34.15 -10.87 12.01
CA ASP A 236 -34.24 -12.30 11.75
C ASP A 236 -33.37 -12.77 10.56
N SER A 237 -32.61 -11.87 9.93
CA SER A 237 -31.80 -12.18 8.76
C SER A 237 -30.54 -11.31 8.68
N THR A 238 -29.58 -11.78 7.88
CA THR A 238 -28.38 -11.03 7.56
C THR A 238 -28.17 -11.03 6.05
N ILE A 239 -28.06 -9.87 5.47
CA ILE A 239 -27.77 -9.67 4.04
C ILE A 239 -26.32 -9.27 3.91
N ILE A 240 -25.55 -9.99 3.10
CA ILE A 240 -24.16 -9.66 2.78
C ILE A 240 -24.09 -9.44 1.27
N LYS A 241 -23.47 -8.32 0.87
CA LYS A 241 -23.21 -8.01 -0.54
C LYS A 241 -21.77 -7.53 -0.72
N VAL A 242 -21.25 -7.86 -1.92
CA VAL A 242 -19.95 -7.44 -2.39
C VAL A 242 -20.13 -6.87 -3.79
N SER A 243 -19.54 -5.72 -4.06
CA SER A 243 -19.52 -5.10 -5.38
C SER A 243 -18.11 -4.66 -5.74
N ASP A 244 -17.74 -4.87 -7.00
CA ASP A 244 -16.45 -4.43 -7.51
C ASP A 244 -16.48 -2.91 -7.78
N ILE A 245 -15.37 -2.25 -7.46
CA ILE A 245 -15.12 -0.85 -7.81
C ILE A 245 -14.15 -0.85 -8.99
N THR A 246 -14.53 -0.14 -10.05
CA THR A 246 -13.68 0.01 -11.24
C THR A 246 -12.43 0.81 -10.89
N ILE A 247 -11.27 0.25 -11.17
CA ILE A 247 -9.96 0.85 -10.91
C ILE A 247 -9.03 0.68 -12.12
N GLU A 248 -8.01 1.54 -12.19
CA GLU A 248 -6.83 1.32 -13.04
C GLU A 248 -5.83 0.48 -12.26
N LYS A 249 -5.39 -0.64 -12.88
CA LYS A 249 -4.46 -1.57 -12.22
C LYS A 249 -3.07 -0.95 -12.09
N SER A 250 -2.76 -0.37 -10.94
CA SER A 250 -1.53 0.39 -10.65
C SER A 250 -1.01 0.07 -9.23
N THR A 251 0.21 0.53 -8.92
CA THR A 251 0.80 0.41 -7.57
C THR A 251 0.16 1.33 -6.56
N GLN A 252 -0.50 2.41 -7.02
CA GLN A 252 -1.23 3.34 -6.19
C GLN A 252 -2.53 3.71 -6.89
N GLN A 253 -3.65 3.45 -6.24
CA GLN A 253 -4.99 3.67 -6.75
C GLN A 253 -5.78 4.55 -5.82
N GLN A 254 -6.12 5.77 -6.25
CA GLN A 254 -7.13 6.59 -5.62
C GLN A 254 -8.51 6.18 -6.16
N PHE A 255 -9.51 6.13 -5.29
CA PHE A 255 -10.87 5.79 -5.67
C PHE A 255 -11.89 6.62 -4.90
N PHE A 256 -13.07 6.76 -5.53
CA PHE A 256 -14.24 7.36 -4.94
C PHE A 256 -15.41 6.39 -5.06
N HIS A 257 -16.23 6.33 -4.05
CA HIS A 257 -17.42 5.49 -4.04
C HIS A 257 -18.54 6.21 -3.29
N GLN A 258 -19.78 5.92 -3.64
CA GLN A 258 -20.94 6.44 -2.92
C GLN A 258 -21.98 5.33 -2.72
N ILE A 259 -22.69 5.42 -1.62
CA ILE A 259 -23.85 4.58 -1.36
C ILE A 259 -25.03 5.44 -0.99
N ASP A 260 -26.18 5.11 -1.54
CA ASP A 260 -27.46 5.73 -1.27
C ASP A 260 -28.23 4.83 -0.30
N PHE A 261 -28.50 5.30 0.90
CA PHE A 261 -29.24 4.53 1.93
C PHE A 261 -30.70 4.32 1.57
N SER A 262 -31.31 5.25 0.82
CA SER A 262 -32.71 5.14 0.40
C SER A 262 -32.98 3.85 -0.38
N LEU A 263 -31.98 3.37 -1.12
CA LEU A 263 -32.07 2.17 -1.95
C LEU A 263 -31.86 0.86 -1.14
N LEU A 264 -31.40 0.97 0.11
CA LEU A 264 -31.11 -0.22 0.95
C LEU A 264 -32.32 -0.73 1.70
N HIS A 265 -33.42 0.03 1.76
CA HIS A 265 -34.63 -0.31 2.51
C HIS A 265 -34.33 -0.79 3.94
N LEU A 266 -33.59 0.08 4.67
CA LEU A 266 -33.21 -0.18 6.05
C LEU A 266 -34.40 0.05 6.99
N ASP A 267 -34.71 -0.90 7.85
CA ASP A 267 -35.72 -0.78 8.89
C ASP A 267 -35.10 -0.16 10.17
N LEU A 268 -35.94 0.38 11.05
CA LEU A 268 -35.51 0.90 12.35
C LEU A 268 -34.75 -0.17 13.14
N SER A 269 -33.62 0.20 13.71
CA SER A 269 -32.70 -0.68 14.45
C SER A 269 -31.86 -1.63 13.61
N ASP A 270 -31.95 -1.62 12.28
CA ASP A 270 -31.03 -2.35 11.42
C ASP A 270 -29.60 -1.85 11.65
N LYS A 271 -28.64 -2.79 11.58
CA LYS A 271 -27.22 -2.47 11.67
C LYS A 271 -26.60 -2.64 10.29
N PHE A 272 -26.06 -1.57 9.77
CA PHE A 272 -25.37 -1.57 8.49
C PHE A 272 -23.86 -1.41 8.74
N THR A 273 -23.11 -2.43 8.36
CA THR A 273 -21.66 -2.50 8.52
C THR A 273 -21.01 -2.66 7.16
N TYR A 274 -19.96 -1.91 6.89
CA TYR A 274 -19.31 -1.92 5.59
C TYR A 274 -17.81 -1.66 5.68
N TYR A 275 -17.09 -2.11 4.67
CA TYR A 275 -15.65 -1.95 4.54
C TYR A 275 -15.24 -2.16 3.08
N PHE A 276 -14.02 -1.79 2.75
CA PHE A 276 -13.41 -2.00 1.44
C PHE A 276 -12.35 -3.07 1.52
N LYS A 277 -12.11 -3.80 0.42
CA LYS A 277 -10.99 -4.71 0.26
C LYS A 277 -10.17 -4.31 -0.95
N ALA A 278 -8.86 -4.21 -0.76
CA ALA A 278 -7.90 -4.07 -1.85
C ALA A 278 -7.15 -5.37 -2.04
N TRP A 279 -7.05 -5.85 -3.27
CA TRP A 279 -6.38 -7.09 -3.65
C TRP A 279 -5.11 -6.81 -4.45
N ASP A 280 -4.04 -7.51 -4.14
CA ASP A 280 -2.78 -7.48 -4.87
C ASP A 280 -2.78 -8.37 -6.13
N ASN A 281 -1.59 -8.56 -6.70
CA ASN A 281 -1.35 -9.38 -7.88
C ASN A 281 -0.41 -10.56 -7.63
N ASP A 282 -0.18 -10.99 -6.38
CA ASP A 282 0.76 -12.08 -6.08
C ASP A 282 0.47 -13.33 -6.93
N GLY A 283 1.38 -13.62 -7.85
CA GLY A 283 1.31 -14.76 -8.76
C GLY A 283 2.06 -15.99 -8.26
N VAL A 284 2.65 -15.96 -7.07
CA VAL A 284 3.42 -17.05 -6.47
C VAL A 284 2.61 -17.79 -5.41
N ASN A 285 2.04 -17.06 -4.46
CA ASN A 285 1.28 -17.61 -3.33
C ASN A 285 -0.23 -17.41 -3.48
N GLY A 286 -0.65 -16.67 -4.51
CA GLY A 286 -2.03 -16.27 -4.73
C GLY A 286 -2.33 -14.87 -4.20
N SER A 287 -3.24 -14.18 -4.88
CA SER A 287 -3.60 -12.81 -4.57
C SER A 287 -4.09 -12.67 -3.12
N LYS A 288 -3.49 -11.74 -2.38
CA LYS A 288 -3.80 -11.39 -0.99
C LYS A 288 -4.68 -10.16 -0.94
N PHE A 289 -5.32 -9.90 0.18
CA PHE A 289 -6.11 -8.69 0.35
C PHE A 289 -5.95 -8.09 1.75
N THR A 290 -6.18 -6.79 1.82
CA THR A 290 -6.33 -6.04 3.07
C THR A 290 -7.70 -5.38 3.11
N LYS A 291 -8.30 -5.34 4.31
CA LYS A 291 -9.56 -4.64 4.57
C LYS A 291 -9.26 -3.24 5.09
N SER A 292 -10.10 -2.28 4.72
CA SER A 292 -10.13 -0.98 5.39
C SER A 292 -10.61 -1.13 6.83
N GLN A 293 -10.64 -0.02 7.57
CA GLN A 293 -11.40 0.05 8.81
C GLN A 293 -12.86 -0.34 8.57
N LEU A 294 -13.49 -0.87 9.62
CA LEU A 294 -14.90 -1.22 9.62
C LEU A 294 -15.72 0.03 9.94
N PHE A 295 -16.61 0.39 9.05
CA PHE A 295 -17.58 1.45 9.26
C PHE A 295 -18.91 0.87 9.73
N ASN A 296 -19.58 1.58 10.61
CA ASN A 296 -20.88 1.18 11.13
C ASN A 296 -21.86 2.34 10.97
N PHE A 297 -23.01 2.05 10.43
CA PHE A 297 -24.16 2.94 10.45
C PHE A 297 -25.31 2.21 11.13
N ASN A 298 -25.76 2.78 12.22
CA ASN A 298 -26.91 2.23 12.96
C ASN A 298 -28.13 3.07 12.61
N VAL A 299 -29.12 2.45 12.03
CA VAL A 299 -30.43 3.08 11.85
C VAL A 299 -30.99 3.39 13.22
N PRO A 300 -31.44 4.63 13.50
CA PRO A 300 -31.96 5.01 14.80
C PRO A 300 -33.09 4.06 15.23
N ASN A 301 -33.20 3.74 16.51
CA ASN A 301 -34.43 3.13 17.02
C ASN A 301 -35.57 4.16 17.03
N ALA A 302 -36.83 3.71 17.18
CA ALA A 302 -38.00 4.58 17.11
C ALA A 302 -37.95 5.74 18.12
N GLU A 303 -37.45 5.50 19.33
CA GLU A 303 -37.31 6.51 20.35
C GLU A 303 -36.24 7.55 19.99
N ASN A 304 -35.08 7.11 19.55
CA ASN A 304 -34.02 8.01 19.13
C ASN A 304 -34.40 8.82 17.87
N LEU A 305 -35.13 8.21 16.93
CA LEU A 305 -35.66 8.90 15.78
C LEU A 305 -36.64 10.01 16.19
N ASN A 306 -37.58 9.70 17.09
CA ASN A 306 -38.52 10.69 17.60
C ASN A 306 -37.80 11.86 18.27
N ASN A 307 -36.82 11.56 19.16
CA ASN A 307 -36.03 12.59 19.82
C ASN A 307 -35.23 13.47 18.85
N GLN A 308 -34.73 12.88 17.77
CA GLN A 308 -34.03 13.63 16.71
C GLN A 308 -35.00 14.52 15.94
N LEU A 309 -36.12 13.97 15.48
CA LEU A 309 -37.14 14.74 14.76
C LEU A 309 -37.65 15.91 15.60
N GLU A 310 -37.92 15.72 16.90
CA GLU A 310 -38.33 16.77 17.82
C GLU A 310 -37.26 17.88 17.97
N LYS A 311 -35.98 17.50 18.05
CA LYS A 311 -34.88 18.49 18.09
C LYS A 311 -34.77 19.29 16.79
N GLU A 312 -34.85 18.62 15.63
CA GLU A 312 -34.84 19.27 14.32
C GLU A 312 -36.05 20.20 14.19
N GLU A 313 -37.21 19.80 14.61
CA GLU A 313 -38.43 20.56 14.62
C GLU A 313 -38.35 21.83 15.47
N ASN A 314 -37.87 21.70 16.73
CA ASN A 314 -37.64 22.84 17.61
C ASN A 314 -36.62 23.83 17.03
N LYS A 315 -35.61 23.33 16.32
CA LYS A 315 -34.62 24.16 15.67
C LYS A 315 -35.21 24.93 14.47
N ILE A 316 -35.97 24.26 13.59
CA ILE A 316 -36.68 24.89 12.46
C ILE A 316 -37.61 25.98 12.99
N LYS A 317 -38.42 25.71 14.01
CA LYS A 317 -39.32 26.62 14.66
C LYS A 317 -38.61 27.87 15.22
N SER A 318 -37.51 27.68 15.91
CA SER A 318 -36.68 28.77 16.44
C SER A 318 -36.09 29.64 15.33
N GLU A 319 -35.60 29.02 14.24
CA GLU A 319 -35.03 29.72 13.10
C GLU A 319 -36.12 30.46 12.30
N LEU A 320 -37.30 29.87 12.14
CA LEU A 320 -38.46 30.52 11.53
C LEU A 320 -38.91 31.76 12.34
N GLN A 321 -38.92 31.67 13.67
CA GLN A 321 -39.21 32.81 14.52
C GLN A 321 -38.18 33.93 14.35
N LYS A 322 -36.88 33.61 14.25
CA LYS A 322 -35.84 34.60 13.96
C LYS A 322 -36.00 35.26 12.60
N SER A 323 -36.43 34.50 11.60
CA SER A 323 -36.75 35.05 10.27
C SER A 323 -37.92 36.01 10.30
N ILE A 324 -38.97 35.72 11.10
CA ILE A 324 -40.08 36.65 11.34
C ILE A 324 -39.62 37.94 12.03
N ASP A 325 -38.77 37.80 13.04
CA ASP A 325 -38.26 38.97 13.77
C ASP A 325 -37.37 39.84 12.82
N LEU A 326 -36.56 39.21 11.98
CA LEU A 326 -35.72 39.88 10.96
C LEU A 326 -36.61 40.58 9.90
N ALA A 327 -37.69 39.94 9.43
CA ALA A 327 -38.65 40.56 8.49
C ALA A 327 -39.31 41.79 9.12
N LYS A 328 -39.68 41.77 10.39
CA LYS A 328 -40.19 42.93 11.12
C LYS A 328 -39.17 44.06 11.22
N GLU A 329 -37.92 43.75 11.50
CA GLU A 329 -36.83 44.72 11.53
C GLU A 329 -36.64 45.37 10.14
N ILE A 330 -36.59 44.59 9.08
CA ILE A 330 -36.50 45.07 7.70
C ILE A 330 -37.64 46.05 7.37
N LYS A 331 -38.86 45.69 7.73
CA LYS A 331 -40.04 46.52 7.52
C LYS A 331 -39.93 47.87 8.25
N GLU A 332 -39.46 47.92 9.46
CA GLU A 332 -39.25 49.18 10.21
C GLU A 332 -38.10 50.00 9.63
N ASP A 333 -37.01 49.33 9.15
CA ASP A 333 -35.93 50.00 8.43
C ASP A 333 -36.43 50.66 7.15
N ILE A 334 -37.26 49.98 6.34
CA ILE A 334 -37.86 50.52 5.14
C ILE A 334 -38.68 51.78 5.45
N LYS A 335 -39.55 51.74 6.48
CA LYS A 335 -40.31 52.90 6.90
C LYS A 335 -39.44 54.08 7.34
N THR A 336 -38.38 53.78 8.04
CA THR A 336 -37.43 54.80 8.50
C THR A 336 -36.69 55.45 7.32
N ILE A 337 -36.20 54.62 6.38
CA ILE A 337 -35.53 55.11 5.17
C ILE A 337 -36.51 55.90 4.28
N ASN A 338 -37.76 55.44 4.11
CA ASN A 338 -38.80 56.18 3.37
C ASN A 338 -39.06 57.53 3.98
N LYS A 339 -39.17 57.64 5.31
CA LYS A 339 -39.34 58.91 6.01
C LYS A 339 -38.14 59.85 5.82
N ASP A 340 -36.91 59.35 5.98
CA ASP A 340 -35.69 60.12 5.78
C ASP A 340 -35.60 60.65 4.33
N LEU A 341 -36.00 59.84 3.35
CA LEU A 341 -36.07 60.28 1.94
C LEU A 341 -37.12 61.36 1.68
N LEU A 342 -38.22 61.40 2.42
CA LEU A 342 -39.24 62.46 2.30
C LEU A 342 -38.75 63.79 2.85
N GLU A 343 -37.98 63.77 3.96
CA GLU A 343 -37.52 64.97 4.63
C GLU A 343 -36.29 65.65 3.98
N LYS A 344 -35.42 64.84 3.30
CA LYS A 344 -34.17 65.32 2.71
C LYS A 344 -34.29 65.55 1.17
N LYS A 345 -33.77 66.68 0.68
CA LYS A 345 -33.84 67.04 -0.75
C LYS A 345 -32.89 66.24 -1.66
N LYS A 346 -31.85 65.62 -1.11
CA LYS A 346 -30.89 64.81 -1.86
C LYS A 346 -30.50 63.59 -1.04
N LEU A 347 -30.16 62.46 -1.73
CA LEU A 347 -29.58 61.27 -1.15
C LEU A 347 -28.20 61.60 -0.60
N GLY A 348 -28.00 61.40 0.69
CA GLY A 348 -26.72 61.54 1.36
C GLY A 348 -25.99 60.22 1.52
N TRP A 349 -24.77 60.24 2.05
CA TRP A 349 -23.96 59.05 2.33
C TRP A 349 -24.62 58.15 3.42
N GLU A 350 -25.28 58.73 4.39
CA GLU A 350 -25.96 58.00 5.46
C GLU A 350 -27.17 57.20 4.94
N GLU A 351 -27.98 57.80 4.06
CA GLU A 351 -29.13 57.10 3.46
C GLU A 351 -28.68 55.95 2.57
N LYS A 352 -27.58 56.10 1.82
CA LYS A 352 -27.01 55.03 1.03
C LYS A 352 -26.57 53.86 1.93
N LYS A 353 -25.87 54.13 3.02
CA LYS A 353 -25.44 53.12 3.95
C LYS A 353 -26.61 52.36 4.56
N LYS A 354 -27.69 53.04 4.92
CA LYS A 354 -28.92 52.41 5.43
C LYS A 354 -29.56 51.48 4.39
N VAL A 355 -29.58 51.89 3.14
CA VAL A 355 -30.12 51.05 2.05
C VAL A 355 -29.21 49.85 1.76
N GLU A 356 -27.88 49.99 1.84
CA GLU A 356 -26.91 48.86 1.76
C GLU A 356 -27.16 47.85 2.87
N GLU A 357 -27.29 48.32 4.11
CA GLU A 357 -27.58 47.47 5.28
C GLU A 357 -28.95 46.76 5.14
N LEU A 358 -29.96 47.44 4.60
CA LEU A 358 -31.25 46.85 4.28
C LEU A 358 -31.16 45.75 3.22
N ILE A 359 -30.41 45.95 2.16
CA ILE A 359 -30.18 44.94 1.10
C ILE A 359 -29.47 43.73 1.66
N GLU A 360 -28.45 43.92 2.54
CA GLU A 360 -27.75 42.82 3.21
C GLU A 360 -28.70 42.03 4.13
N LYS A 361 -29.53 42.70 4.92
CA LYS A 361 -30.53 42.03 5.78
C LYS A 361 -31.52 41.21 4.96
N GLN A 362 -32.00 41.75 3.84
CA GLN A 362 -32.95 41.08 2.96
C GLN A 362 -32.32 39.84 2.30
N LYS A 363 -31.08 39.92 1.83
CA LYS A 363 -30.30 38.77 1.34
C LYS A 363 -30.11 37.71 2.43
N ALA A 364 -29.82 38.15 3.65
CA ALA A 364 -29.68 37.24 4.78
C ALA A 364 -30.99 36.50 5.08
N LEU A 365 -32.14 37.20 5.04
CA LEU A 365 -33.46 36.61 5.23
C LEU A 365 -33.77 35.57 4.16
N GLN A 366 -33.52 35.88 2.88
CA GLN A 366 -33.69 34.92 1.78
C GLN A 366 -32.84 33.66 1.97
N ASN A 367 -31.55 33.81 2.28
CA ASN A 367 -30.67 32.67 2.52
C ASN A 367 -31.13 31.82 3.72
N GLN A 368 -31.64 32.46 4.80
CA GLN A 368 -32.22 31.75 5.94
C GLN A 368 -33.45 30.94 5.54
N MET A 369 -34.34 31.52 4.73
CA MET A 369 -35.53 30.83 4.26
C MET A 369 -35.22 29.65 3.35
N GLU A 370 -34.23 29.78 2.45
CA GLU A 370 -33.77 28.68 1.61
C GLU A 370 -33.24 27.53 2.43
N GLN A 371 -32.39 27.82 3.43
CA GLN A 371 -31.88 26.80 4.39
C GLN A 371 -33.02 26.16 5.22
N LEU A 372 -34.02 26.94 5.64
CA LEU A 372 -35.17 26.41 6.36
C LEU A 372 -36.00 25.46 5.50
N LYS A 373 -36.22 25.80 4.23
CA LYS A 373 -36.90 24.94 3.26
C LYS A 373 -36.17 23.62 3.09
N GLU A 374 -34.84 23.65 2.89
CA GLU A 374 -34.02 22.46 2.74
C GLU A 374 -34.08 21.57 4.01
N LYS A 375 -33.94 22.17 5.20
CA LYS A 375 -34.03 21.45 6.49
C LYS A 375 -35.40 20.81 6.70
N ASN A 376 -36.46 21.52 6.36
CA ASN A 376 -37.83 20.99 6.47
C ASN A 376 -38.06 19.83 5.49
N SER A 377 -37.62 19.96 4.23
CA SER A 377 -37.70 18.89 3.23
C SER A 377 -36.93 17.65 3.66
N ALA A 378 -35.70 17.81 4.19
CA ALA A 378 -34.89 16.71 4.73
C ALA A 378 -35.59 16.01 5.92
N LYS A 379 -36.17 16.77 6.87
CA LYS A 379 -36.95 16.24 7.98
C LYS A 379 -38.15 15.41 7.48
N GLN A 380 -38.89 15.92 6.49
CA GLN A 380 -40.06 15.23 5.93
C GLN A 380 -39.67 13.90 5.29
N LYS A 381 -38.64 13.89 4.42
CA LYS A 381 -38.11 12.66 3.79
C LYS A 381 -37.71 11.62 4.84
N LYS A 382 -37.01 12.04 5.88
CA LYS A 382 -36.60 11.16 6.98
C LYS A 382 -37.79 10.58 7.74
N GLN A 383 -38.85 11.38 7.91
CA GLN A 383 -40.08 10.94 8.57
C GLN A 383 -40.84 9.92 7.69
N GLU A 384 -41.00 10.19 6.38
CA GLU A 384 -41.64 9.29 5.43
C GLU A 384 -40.91 7.95 5.28
N GLN A 385 -39.58 7.95 5.37
CA GLN A 385 -38.76 6.76 5.24
C GLN A 385 -38.97 5.77 6.40
N TYR A 386 -39.14 6.29 7.63
CA TYR A 386 -39.15 5.46 8.84
C TYR A 386 -40.50 5.39 9.56
N LYS A 387 -41.48 6.21 9.16
CA LYS A 387 -42.82 6.23 9.72
C LYS A 387 -43.88 6.18 8.63
N LYS A 388 -45.00 5.54 8.91
CA LYS A 388 -46.19 5.66 8.08
C LYS A 388 -46.84 7.01 8.41
N VAL A 389 -46.81 7.93 7.47
CA VAL A 389 -47.44 9.25 7.59
C VAL A 389 -48.88 9.17 7.08
N SER A 390 -49.83 9.73 7.85
CA SER A 390 -51.21 9.75 7.39
C SER A 390 -51.44 10.66 6.17
N PRO A 391 -52.43 10.40 5.28
CA PRO A 391 -52.66 11.21 4.10
C PRO A 391 -52.93 12.70 4.41
N ASP A 392 -53.58 12.98 5.53
CA ASP A 392 -53.90 14.32 6.00
C ASP A 392 -52.65 15.11 6.41
N LEU A 393 -51.72 14.42 7.12
CA LEU A 393 -50.44 14.99 7.48
C LEU A 393 -49.56 15.28 6.28
N LEU A 394 -49.59 14.40 5.29
CA LEU A 394 -48.86 14.58 4.01
C LEU A 394 -49.36 15.80 3.21
N GLU A 395 -50.70 16.03 3.21
CA GLU A 395 -51.27 17.16 2.54
C GLU A 395 -50.86 18.49 3.21
N LYS A 396 -50.87 18.55 4.55
CA LYS A 396 -50.38 19.71 5.30
C LYS A 396 -48.88 19.96 5.13
N GLN A 397 -48.09 18.90 5.05
CA GLN A 397 -46.67 19.03 4.71
C GLN A 397 -46.45 19.66 3.34
N LYS A 398 -47.20 19.24 2.33
CA LYS A 398 -47.18 19.86 1.00
C LYS A 398 -47.65 21.33 0.98
N GLN A 399 -48.63 21.67 1.84
CA GLN A 399 -49.07 23.07 2.01
C GLN A 399 -47.94 23.91 2.62
N LEU A 400 -47.27 23.40 3.61
CA LEU A 400 -46.10 24.07 4.21
C LEU A 400 -44.97 24.28 3.21
N GLU A 401 -44.69 23.29 2.35
CA GLU A 401 -43.66 23.40 1.31
C GLU A 401 -44.03 24.50 0.30
N LYS A 402 -45.28 24.58 -0.13
CA LYS A 402 -45.79 25.67 -1.01
C LYS A 402 -45.63 27.04 -0.37
N LEU A 403 -45.95 27.19 0.90
CA LEU A 403 -45.77 28.45 1.61
C LEU A 403 -44.30 28.85 1.73
N PHE A 404 -43.36 27.91 1.85
CA PHE A 404 -41.91 28.22 1.75
C PHE A 404 -41.52 28.70 0.34
N ASP A 405 -42.16 28.16 -0.71
CA ASP A 405 -41.89 28.59 -2.09
C ASP A 405 -42.46 30.00 -2.36
N GLU A 406 -43.63 30.34 -1.82
CA GLU A 406 -44.24 31.65 -1.90
C GLU A 406 -43.37 32.74 -1.24
N VAL A 407 -42.71 32.42 -0.12
CA VAL A 407 -41.78 33.33 0.58
C VAL A 407 -40.48 33.56 -0.19
N LEU A 408 -40.05 32.63 -1.05
CA LEU A 408 -38.82 32.69 -1.84
C LEU A 408 -39.07 33.30 -3.25
N ASP A 409 -39.94 34.31 -3.38
CA ASP A 409 -40.34 34.87 -4.65
C ASP A 409 -39.19 35.49 -5.45
N GLU A 410 -39.18 35.18 -6.74
CA GLU A 410 -38.23 35.73 -7.75
C GLU A 410 -38.39 37.25 -7.95
N GLU A 411 -39.54 37.81 -7.64
CA GLU A 411 -39.80 39.25 -7.71
C GLU A 411 -38.97 40.04 -6.72
N THR A 412 -38.87 39.54 -5.47
CA THR A 412 -38.04 40.14 -4.42
C THR A 412 -36.57 40.14 -4.79
N LYS A 413 -36.07 39.07 -5.39
CA LYS A 413 -34.68 39.01 -5.90
C LYS A 413 -34.39 40.06 -6.95
N LYS A 414 -35.29 40.25 -7.90
CA LYS A 414 -35.16 41.27 -8.96
C LYS A 414 -35.19 42.67 -8.37
N LEU A 415 -36.10 42.94 -7.42
CA LEU A 415 -36.18 44.23 -6.75
C LEU A 415 -34.87 44.58 -6.02
N LEU A 416 -34.22 43.64 -5.38
CA LEU A 416 -32.93 43.84 -4.71
C LEU A 416 -31.81 44.14 -5.67
N GLU A 417 -31.75 43.46 -6.82
CA GLU A 417 -30.76 43.73 -7.88
C GLU A 417 -30.97 45.11 -8.50
N GLU A 418 -32.21 45.50 -8.73
CA GLU A 418 -32.58 46.81 -9.27
C GLU A 418 -32.26 47.93 -8.27
N MET A 419 -32.56 47.73 -6.97
CA MET A 419 -32.18 48.68 -5.91
C MET A 419 -30.68 48.90 -5.85
N GLN A 420 -29.88 47.84 -5.95
CA GLN A 420 -28.43 47.96 -5.94
C GLN A 420 -27.91 48.80 -7.11
N LYS A 421 -28.47 48.61 -8.31
CA LYS A 421 -28.18 49.45 -9.49
C LYS A 421 -28.60 50.91 -9.33
N MET A 422 -29.80 51.15 -8.79
CA MET A 422 -30.33 52.52 -8.60
C MET A 422 -29.58 53.31 -7.53
N MET A 423 -29.01 52.61 -6.53
CA MET A 423 -28.11 53.23 -5.55
C MET A 423 -26.82 53.78 -6.18
N GLU A 424 -26.28 53.09 -7.18
CA GLU A 424 -25.11 53.56 -7.94
C GLU A 424 -25.43 54.80 -8.76
N GLU A 425 -26.64 54.86 -9.34
CA GLU A 425 -27.12 55.97 -10.17
C GLU A 425 -27.60 57.22 -9.38
N MET A 426 -27.69 57.15 -8.04
CA MET A 426 -28.15 58.23 -7.16
C MET A 426 -29.58 58.75 -7.49
N ASN A 427 -30.46 57.93 -8.01
CA ASN A 427 -31.82 58.31 -8.37
C ASN A 427 -32.80 58.16 -7.18
N LYS A 428 -33.12 59.25 -6.49
CA LYS A 428 -33.97 59.29 -5.31
C LYS A 428 -35.42 58.85 -5.59
N GLU A 429 -36.00 59.24 -6.70
CA GLU A 429 -37.43 58.96 -7.01
C GLU A 429 -37.63 57.49 -7.29
N ASN A 430 -36.75 56.89 -8.07
CA ASN A 430 -36.80 55.46 -8.37
C ASN A 430 -36.51 54.60 -7.13
N LEU A 431 -35.57 55.04 -6.29
CA LEU A 431 -35.26 54.32 -5.03
C LEU A 431 -36.48 54.34 -4.08
N LYS A 432 -37.19 55.45 -3.99
CA LYS A 432 -38.42 55.55 -3.20
C LYS A 432 -39.53 54.62 -3.73
N GLU A 433 -39.78 54.60 -5.03
CA GLU A 433 -40.76 53.69 -5.63
C GLU A 433 -40.44 52.22 -5.35
N MET A 434 -39.16 51.85 -5.37
CA MET A 434 -38.75 50.52 -5.04
C MET A 434 -38.90 50.16 -3.56
N LEU A 435 -38.58 51.08 -2.66
CA LEU A 435 -38.80 50.91 -1.23
C LEU A 435 -40.32 50.78 -0.91
N ASP A 436 -41.17 51.52 -1.57
CA ASP A 436 -42.63 51.42 -1.40
C ASP A 436 -43.14 50.03 -1.88
N LYS A 437 -42.58 49.50 -2.97
CA LYS A 437 -42.87 48.10 -3.43
C LYS A 437 -42.35 47.08 -2.44
N MET A 438 -41.14 47.25 -1.91
CA MET A 438 -40.59 46.38 -0.89
C MET A 438 -41.41 46.40 0.40
N GLU A 439 -41.91 47.57 0.85
CA GLU A 439 -42.77 47.66 2.02
C GLU A 439 -44.04 46.84 1.88
N GLN A 440 -44.63 46.79 0.68
CA GLN A 440 -45.78 45.94 0.36
C GLN A 440 -45.44 44.48 0.36
N ASN A 441 -44.34 44.09 -0.31
CA ASN A 441 -43.89 42.72 -0.36
C ASN A 441 -43.50 42.20 1.04
N ASP A 442 -42.81 43.00 1.86
CA ASP A 442 -42.42 42.62 3.21
C ASP A 442 -43.61 42.52 4.18
N ALA A 443 -44.66 43.31 3.98
CA ALA A 443 -45.89 43.16 4.75
C ALA A 443 -46.64 41.86 4.43
N ASP A 444 -46.58 41.39 3.21
CA ASP A 444 -47.15 40.13 2.77
C ASP A 444 -46.22 38.95 3.21
N LEU A 445 -44.92 39.13 3.09
CA LEU A 445 -43.92 38.18 3.59
C LEU A 445 -44.06 37.92 5.11
N GLU A 446 -44.24 38.97 5.94
CA GLU A 446 -44.45 38.83 7.38
C GLU A 446 -45.68 37.95 7.68
N LYS A 447 -46.80 38.18 6.97
CA LYS A 447 -48.00 37.38 7.12
C LYS A 447 -47.83 35.93 6.71
N GLU A 448 -47.11 35.70 5.63
CA GLU A 448 -46.80 34.33 5.15
C GLU A 448 -45.86 33.58 6.07
N LEU A 449 -44.86 34.25 6.64
CA LEU A 449 -43.99 33.67 7.67
C LEU A 449 -44.73 33.32 8.95
N ASP A 450 -45.62 34.21 9.43
CA ASP A 450 -46.49 33.93 10.57
C ASP A 450 -47.43 32.74 10.28
N ARG A 451 -47.97 32.63 9.08
CA ARG A 451 -48.79 31.51 8.64
C ARG A 451 -48.01 30.20 8.53
N ASN A 452 -46.76 30.26 8.03
CA ASN A 452 -45.85 29.14 8.04
C ASN A 452 -45.58 28.61 9.45
N LEU A 453 -45.33 29.53 10.39
CA LEU A 453 -45.10 29.17 11.80
C LEU A 453 -46.34 28.54 12.46
N GLU A 454 -47.55 29.07 12.16
CA GLU A 454 -48.81 28.53 12.70
C GLU A 454 -49.08 27.12 12.14
N LEU A 455 -48.92 26.93 10.84
CA LEU A 455 -49.10 25.63 10.19
C LEU A 455 -48.05 24.61 10.72
N PHE A 456 -46.82 25.08 10.92
CA PHE A 456 -45.75 24.24 11.50
C PHE A 456 -46.10 23.77 12.95
N LYS A 457 -46.67 24.64 13.79
CA LYS A 457 -47.15 24.30 15.10
C LYS A 457 -48.33 23.32 15.08
N GLN A 458 -49.27 23.50 14.12
CA GLN A 458 -50.37 22.55 13.94
C GLN A 458 -49.90 21.18 13.56
N LEU A 459 -48.93 21.09 12.60
CA LEU A 459 -48.32 19.83 12.22
C LEU A 459 -47.58 19.15 13.39
N GLU A 460 -46.86 19.92 14.20
CA GLU A 460 -46.22 19.41 15.45
C GLU A 460 -47.21 18.77 16.42
N PHE A 461 -48.36 19.46 16.59
CA PHE A 461 -49.40 18.97 17.48
C PHE A 461 -50.05 17.67 16.98
N GLU A 462 -50.34 17.57 15.71
CA GLU A 462 -50.94 16.40 15.08
C GLU A 462 -49.99 15.20 15.08
N GLN A 463 -48.70 15.46 14.81
CA GLN A 463 -47.67 14.42 14.89
C GLN A 463 -47.46 13.82 16.27
N LYS A 464 -47.78 14.57 17.34
CA LYS A 464 -47.76 14.10 18.74
C LYS A 464 -48.99 13.30 19.13
N LEU A 465 -50.06 13.40 18.34
CA LEU A 465 -51.33 12.66 18.59
C LEU A 465 -51.36 11.31 17.85
N GLU A 466 -50.59 11.16 16.75
CA GLU A 466 -50.38 9.88 16.05
C GLU A 466 -49.24 9.04 16.68
#